data_a9ccf22b8487f8636c71ed7cfa26c382
#
_entry.id   a9ccf22b8487f8636c71ed7cfa26c382
#
_cell.length_a   1.000
_cell.length_b   1.000
_cell.length_c   1.000
_cell.angle_alpha   90.00
_cell.angle_beta   90.00
_cell.angle_gamma   90.00
#
_symmetry.space_group_name_H-M   'P 1'
#
loop_
_entity.id
_entity.type
_entity.pdbx_description
1 polymer ?
#
loop_
_entity_poly.entity_id
_entity_poly.type
_entity_poly.pdbx_seq_one_letter_code
_entity_poly.pdbx_strand_id
1 'polypeptide(L)'
;MSSVPHTTPLILPSLLAADWSKVGAEVKKAEDAGVQWLHLDVMDGAFVDNISFGPQMIQTVRKCTSMFLDVHLMIHRADHYLERFLKAGADNITIHVEANYDSSVAETLKRIRAAGKQCGIALHPSTPFEAAIPYADMIDLLLVMTVVPGFGGQPFMEKETMPKLAAARDYRDAHGLKYHLEVDGGIYTNTAPIAKQNGANLFVCGTSFFGPPDTKVAMAELAASVA
;
A
#
# COMPACT_ATOMS: atom_id res chain seq x y z
N MET A 1 -11.01 -11.17 7.10
CA MET A 1 -11.11 -9.70 6.90
C MET A 1 -10.31 -9.06 8.02
N SER A 2 -9.44 -8.10 7.74
CA SER A 2 -8.76 -7.34 8.79
C SER A 2 -9.82 -6.60 9.61
N SER A 3 -9.76 -6.75 10.94
CA SER A 3 -10.67 -6.09 11.85
C SER A 3 -10.18 -4.70 12.28
N VAL A 4 -9.11 -4.20 11.64
CA VAL A 4 -8.52 -2.91 11.99
C VAL A 4 -9.45 -1.77 11.55
N PRO A 5 -9.88 -0.89 12.45
CA PRO A 5 -10.69 0.25 12.08
C PRO A 5 -9.93 1.22 11.16
N HIS A 6 -10.62 1.80 10.17
CA HIS A 6 -10.03 2.78 9.23
C HIS A 6 -9.55 4.08 9.90
N THR A 7 -9.74 4.23 11.21
CA THR A 7 -9.22 5.33 12.03
C THR A 7 -7.97 4.98 12.82
N THR A 8 -7.55 3.70 12.83
CA THR A 8 -6.37 3.24 13.59
C THR A 8 -5.12 3.41 12.73
N PRO A 9 -4.12 4.19 13.20
CA PRO A 9 -2.85 4.30 12.48
C PRO A 9 -2.09 2.98 12.48
N LEU A 10 -1.55 2.57 11.32
CA LEU A 10 -0.66 1.42 11.17
C LEU A 10 0.56 1.78 10.33
N ILE A 11 1.71 1.25 10.73
CA ILE A 11 2.95 1.28 9.94
C ILE A 11 3.03 -0.01 9.13
N LEU A 12 3.22 0.12 7.82
CA LEU A 12 3.31 -0.97 6.86
C LEU A 12 4.72 -0.98 6.24
N PRO A 13 5.64 -1.81 6.73
CA PRO A 13 6.95 -1.93 6.08
C PRO A 13 6.83 -2.48 4.66
N SER A 14 7.42 -1.77 3.67
CA SER A 14 7.52 -2.26 2.31
C SER A 14 8.74 -3.14 2.13
N LEU A 15 8.53 -4.40 1.72
CA LEU A 15 9.59 -5.35 1.40
C LEU A 15 10.45 -4.94 0.19
N LEU A 16 10.06 -3.91 -0.55
CA LEU A 16 10.88 -3.34 -1.62
C LEU A 16 12.25 -2.87 -1.09
N ALA A 17 12.31 -2.37 0.15
CA ALA A 17 13.53 -1.87 0.80
C ALA A 17 14.28 -2.92 1.62
N ALA A 18 13.80 -4.17 1.68
CA ALA A 18 14.40 -5.26 2.45
C ALA A 18 15.51 -5.97 1.66
N ASP A 19 16.35 -6.74 2.34
CA ASP A 19 17.32 -7.65 1.71
C ASP A 19 16.60 -8.90 1.17
N TRP A 20 16.30 -8.93 -0.12
CA TRP A 20 15.58 -10.03 -0.77
C TRP A 20 16.36 -11.36 -0.77
N SER A 21 17.69 -11.34 -0.57
CA SER A 21 18.48 -12.57 -0.41
C SER A 21 18.14 -13.32 0.89
N LYS A 22 17.47 -12.63 1.83
CA LYS A 22 17.13 -13.12 3.17
C LYS A 22 15.66 -12.82 3.53
N VAL A 23 14.76 -12.84 2.56
CA VAL A 23 13.36 -12.40 2.72
C VAL A 23 12.67 -12.98 3.96
N GLY A 24 12.89 -14.27 4.27
CA GLY A 24 12.31 -14.89 5.47
C GLY A 24 12.81 -14.27 6.77
N ALA A 25 14.10 -13.88 6.84
CA ALA A 25 14.67 -13.20 8.00
C ALA A 25 14.15 -11.75 8.10
N GLU A 26 14.00 -11.06 6.98
CA GLU A 26 13.44 -9.69 6.95
C GLU A 26 11.96 -9.67 7.39
N VAL A 27 11.17 -10.64 6.93
CA VAL A 27 9.79 -10.84 7.38
C VAL A 27 9.74 -11.10 8.89
N LYS A 28 10.65 -11.94 9.40
CA LYS A 28 10.74 -12.22 10.85
C LYS A 28 11.11 -10.99 11.66
N LYS A 29 12.04 -10.15 11.18
CA LYS A 29 12.36 -8.86 11.83
C LYS A 29 11.13 -7.96 11.94
N ALA A 30 10.30 -7.90 10.90
CA ALA A 30 9.07 -7.12 10.92
C ALA A 30 8.07 -7.69 11.96
N GLU A 31 7.87 -9.01 12.01
CA GLU A 31 7.03 -9.64 13.05
C GLU A 31 7.54 -9.34 14.47
N ASP A 32 8.85 -9.47 14.69
CA ASP A 32 9.48 -9.24 16.00
C ASP A 32 9.43 -7.76 16.42
N ALA A 33 9.23 -6.85 15.48
CA ALA A 33 8.98 -5.43 15.72
C ALA A 33 7.49 -5.11 15.96
N GLY A 34 6.59 -6.10 15.90
CA GLY A 34 5.15 -5.92 16.14
C GLY A 34 4.35 -5.43 14.92
N VAL A 35 4.91 -5.56 13.73
CA VAL A 35 4.22 -5.23 12.47
C VAL A 35 3.00 -6.14 12.29
N GLN A 36 1.87 -5.56 11.87
CA GLN A 36 0.63 -6.28 11.61
C GLN A 36 0.39 -6.51 10.10
N TRP A 37 0.80 -5.56 9.27
CA TRP A 37 0.64 -5.57 7.82
C TRP A 37 1.98 -5.37 7.13
N LEU A 38 2.26 -6.16 6.08
CA LEU A 38 3.40 -5.98 5.19
C LEU A 38 2.94 -5.47 3.84
N HIS A 39 3.63 -4.46 3.33
CA HIS A 39 3.41 -3.92 1.99
C HIS A 39 4.35 -4.54 0.97
N LEU A 40 3.80 -4.92 -0.21
CA LEU A 40 4.52 -5.62 -1.26
C LEU A 40 4.32 -4.92 -2.61
N ASP A 41 5.33 -4.17 -3.04
CA ASP A 41 5.34 -3.38 -4.26
C ASP A 41 5.70 -4.23 -5.48
N VAL A 42 4.72 -4.54 -6.32
CA VAL A 42 4.89 -5.30 -7.56
C VAL A 42 4.99 -4.35 -8.74
N MET A 43 6.08 -4.44 -9.50
CA MET A 43 6.41 -3.58 -10.63
C MET A 43 6.78 -4.41 -11.86
N ASP A 44 6.30 -4.01 -13.05
CA ASP A 44 6.42 -4.78 -14.30
C ASP A 44 7.43 -4.20 -15.31
N GLY A 45 8.02 -3.03 -15.02
CA GLY A 45 8.91 -2.34 -15.96
C GLY A 45 8.20 -1.68 -17.16
N ALA A 46 6.86 -1.67 -17.14
CA ALA A 46 6.05 -1.10 -18.22
C ALA A 46 5.11 0.01 -17.71
N PHE A 47 4.43 -0.20 -16.58
CA PHE A 47 3.67 0.82 -15.90
C PHE A 47 4.57 1.80 -15.14
N VAL A 48 5.64 1.29 -14.52
CA VAL A 48 6.71 2.07 -13.87
C VAL A 48 8.08 1.64 -14.42
N ASP A 49 9.06 2.53 -14.40
CA ASP A 49 10.42 2.27 -14.92
C ASP A 49 11.28 1.48 -13.91
N ASN A 50 10.72 0.41 -13.38
CA ASN A 50 11.41 -0.53 -12.49
C ASN A 50 10.72 -1.90 -12.53
N ILE A 51 11.49 -2.96 -12.26
CA ILE A 51 10.99 -4.33 -12.09
C ILE A 51 11.33 -4.78 -10.68
N SER A 52 10.32 -5.21 -9.90
CA SER A 52 10.54 -5.71 -8.55
C SER A 52 10.40 -7.24 -8.51
N PHE A 53 9.27 -7.70 -8.06
CA PHE A 53 8.99 -9.13 -7.89
C PHE A 53 7.52 -9.45 -8.28
N GLY A 54 7.18 -10.72 -8.34
CA GLY A 54 5.86 -11.17 -8.75
C GLY A 54 5.22 -12.14 -7.77
N PRO A 55 4.21 -12.91 -8.21
CA PRO A 55 3.42 -13.82 -7.36
C PRO A 55 4.26 -14.81 -6.55
N GLN A 56 5.42 -15.24 -7.07
CA GLN A 56 6.30 -16.19 -6.38
C GLN A 56 6.89 -15.59 -5.08
N MET A 57 7.22 -14.29 -5.09
CA MET A 57 7.68 -13.61 -3.87
C MET A 57 6.54 -13.51 -2.86
N ILE A 58 5.33 -13.11 -3.29
CA ILE A 58 4.15 -13.07 -2.43
C ILE A 58 3.92 -14.44 -1.76
N GLN A 59 3.99 -15.52 -2.55
CA GLN A 59 3.85 -16.88 -2.03
C GLN A 59 4.96 -17.25 -1.04
N THR A 60 6.19 -16.79 -1.27
CA THR A 60 7.33 -17.02 -0.36
C THR A 60 7.10 -16.29 0.96
N VAL A 61 6.72 -15.01 0.91
CA VAL A 61 6.39 -14.22 2.10
C VAL A 61 5.23 -14.86 2.87
N ARG A 62 4.18 -15.28 2.16
CA ARG A 62 3.01 -15.95 2.80
C ARG A 62 3.39 -17.21 3.57
N LYS A 63 4.39 -17.97 3.12
CA LYS A 63 4.89 -19.14 3.84
C LYS A 63 5.69 -18.78 5.11
N CYS A 64 6.19 -17.56 5.19
CA CYS A 64 7.01 -17.10 6.32
C CYS A 64 6.19 -16.44 7.44
N THR A 65 4.95 -15.99 7.17
CA THR A 65 4.19 -15.20 8.13
C THR A 65 2.69 -15.36 8.01
N SER A 66 1.95 -15.05 9.08
CA SER A 66 0.50 -14.84 9.08
C SER A 66 0.09 -13.35 9.06
N MET A 67 1.03 -12.41 9.02
CA MET A 67 0.72 -10.98 8.88
C MET A 67 -0.16 -10.73 7.66
N PHE A 68 -0.91 -9.64 7.67
CA PHE A 68 -1.72 -9.23 6.54
C PHE A 68 -0.81 -8.77 5.39
N LEU A 69 -0.99 -9.34 4.20
CA LEU A 69 -0.21 -9.00 3.01
C LEU A 69 -1.00 -8.03 2.14
N ASP A 70 -0.57 -6.79 2.16
CA ASP A 70 -1.06 -5.71 1.35
C ASP A 70 -0.24 -5.64 0.05
N VAL A 71 -0.83 -6.03 -1.06
CA VAL A 71 -0.14 -6.17 -2.34
C VAL A 71 -0.52 -5.03 -3.27
N HIS A 72 0.45 -4.18 -3.57
CA HIS A 72 0.31 -3.03 -4.44
C HIS A 72 0.81 -3.35 -5.86
N LEU A 73 -0.08 -3.31 -6.83
CA LEU A 73 0.19 -3.68 -8.23
C LEU A 73 0.45 -2.45 -9.09
N MET A 74 1.71 -2.06 -9.25
CA MET A 74 2.18 -1.07 -10.22
C MET A 74 2.48 -1.75 -11.56
N ILE A 75 1.44 -2.33 -12.17
CA ILE A 75 1.56 -3.11 -13.40
C ILE A 75 0.41 -2.80 -14.35
N HIS A 76 0.66 -2.92 -15.65
CA HIS A 76 -0.42 -2.99 -16.63
C HIS A 76 -1.10 -4.35 -16.58
N ARG A 77 -2.38 -4.40 -16.99
CA ARG A 77 -3.17 -5.62 -17.10
C ARG A 77 -3.22 -6.42 -15.76
N ALA A 78 -3.39 -5.70 -14.64
CA ALA A 78 -3.54 -6.34 -13.33
C ALA A 78 -4.65 -7.39 -13.31
N ASP A 79 -5.73 -7.17 -14.05
CA ASP A 79 -6.85 -8.11 -14.22
C ASP A 79 -6.45 -9.43 -14.91
N HIS A 80 -5.48 -9.42 -15.82
CA HIS A 80 -4.91 -10.62 -16.45
C HIS A 80 -4.13 -11.48 -15.47
N TYR A 81 -3.38 -10.85 -14.55
CA TYR A 81 -2.51 -11.55 -13.59
C TYR A 81 -3.20 -11.83 -12.25
N LEU A 82 -4.39 -11.31 -12.02
CA LEU A 82 -5.09 -11.29 -10.74
C LEU A 82 -5.12 -12.64 -10.02
N GLU A 83 -5.52 -13.70 -10.73
CA GLU A 83 -5.65 -15.04 -10.14
C GLU A 83 -4.34 -15.58 -9.56
N ARG A 84 -3.20 -15.15 -10.09
CA ARG A 84 -1.89 -15.56 -9.61
C ARG A 84 -1.56 -14.90 -8.27
N PHE A 85 -1.93 -13.62 -8.09
CA PHE A 85 -1.74 -12.89 -6.83
C PHE A 85 -2.71 -13.37 -5.74
N LEU A 86 -3.95 -13.65 -6.09
CA LEU A 86 -4.93 -14.24 -5.19
C LEU A 86 -4.46 -15.60 -4.66
N LYS A 87 -3.99 -16.49 -5.53
CA LYS A 87 -3.45 -17.80 -5.17
C LYS A 87 -2.13 -17.72 -4.39
N ALA A 88 -1.35 -16.67 -4.61
CA ALA A 88 -0.10 -16.44 -3.89
C ALA A 88 -0.30 -16.06 -2.43
N GLY A 89 -1.51 -15.64 -2.04
CA GLY A 89 -1.88 -15.39 -0.64
C GLY A 89 -1.95 -13.92 -0.26
N ALA A 90 -2.18 -13.02 -1.23
CA ALA A 90 -2.53 -11.62 -0.94
C ALA A 90 -3.80 -11.55 -0.08
N ASP A 91 -3.84 -10.63 0.88
CA ASP A 91 -5.01 -10.35 1.71
C ASP A 91 -5.73 -9.09 1.22
N ASN A 92 -4.99 -8.08 0.76
CA ASN A 92 -5.46 -6.94 -0.02
C ASN A 92 -4.74 -6.89 -1.37
N ILE A 93 -5.42 -6.44 -2.41
CA ILE A 93 -4.81 -6.10 -3.70
C ILE A 93 -5.24 -4.69 -4.09
N THR A 94 -4.24 -3.80 -4.20
CA THR A 94 -4.40 -2.41 -4.64
C THR A 94 -3.93 -2.26 -6.08
N ILE A 95 -4.77 -1.67 -6.94
CA ILE A 95 -4.53 -1.48 -8.38
C ILE A 95 -4.58 -0.01 -8.76
N HIS A 96 -3.78 0.42 -9.72
CA HIS A 96 -3.76 1.79 -10.20
C HIS A 96 -4.93 2.09 -11.16
N VAL A 97 -5.59 3.24 -10.95
CA VAL A 97 -6.66 3.68 -11.87
C VAL A 97 -6.11 4.07 -13.25
N GLU A 98 -4.82 4.41 -13.33
CA GLU A 98 -4.12 4.84 -14.54
C GLU A 98 -3.59 3.68 -15.40
N ALA A 99 -3.59 2.46 -14.85
CA ALA A 99 -3.07 1.29 -15.56
C ALA A 99 -3.98 0.87 -16.73
N ASN A 100 -3.43 0.16 -17.69
CA ASN A 100 -4.22 -0.48 -18.75
C ASN A 100 -4.82 -1.80 -18.23
N TYR A 101 -6.04 -2.11 -18.64
CA TYR A 101 -6.77 -3.32 -18.27
C TYR A 101 -7.32 -4.01 -19.50
N ASP A 102 -7.42 -5.35 -19.49
CA ASP A 102 -8.14 -6.10 -20.52
C ASP A 102 -9.66 -5.94 -20.34
N SER A 103 -10.12 -5.74 -19.09
CA SER A 103 -11.52 -5.50 -18.74
C SER A 103 -11.74 -4.05 -18.27
N SER A 104 -11.76 -3.81 -16.96
CA SER A 104 -11.86 -2.49 -16.34
C SER A 104 -11.42 -2.54 -14.88
N VAL A 105 -11.14 -1.35 -14.28
CA VAL A 105 -10.89 -1.19 -12.85
C VAL A 105 -12.04 -1.79 -12.04
N ALA A 106 -13.29 -1.40 -12.34
CA ALA A 106 -14.47 -1.85 -11.61
C ALA A 106 -14.65 -3.38 -11.65
N GLU A 107 -14.43 -4.00 -12.80
CA GLU A 107 -14.53 -5.47 -12.93
C GLU A 107 -13.40 -6.17 -12.15
N THR A 108 -12.20 -5.61 -12.18
CA THR A 108 -11.08 -6.15 -11.41
C THR A 108 -11.35 -6.09 -9.91
N LEU A 109 -11.86 -4.97 -9.39
CA LEU A 109 -12.25 -4.83 -7.98
C LEU A 109 -13.32 -5.85 -7.57
N LYS A 110 -14.35 -6.05 -8.41
CA LYS A 110 -15.39 -7.07 -8.15
C LYS A 110 -14.78 -8.48 -8.06
N ARG A 111 -13.86 -8.81 -8.94
CA ARG A 111 -13.18 -10.13 -8.93
C ARG A 111 -12.34 -10.33 -7.67
N ILE A 112 -11.60 -9.30 -7.21
CA ILE A 112 -10.84 -9.37 -5.95
C ILE A 112 -11.80 -9.63 -4.78
N ARG A 113 -12.89 -8.88 -4.72
CA ARG A 113 -13.89 -9.02 -3.65
C ARG A 113 -14.62 -10.37 -3.70
N ALA A 114 -14.94 -10.89 -4.90
CA ALA A 114 -15.55 -12.21 -5.08
C ALA A 114 -14.62 -13.35 -4.60
N ALA A 115 -13.32 -13.15 -4.62
CA ALA A 115 -12.33 -14.08 -4.04
C ALA A 115 -12.20 -13.96 -2.51
N GLY A 116 -13.03 -13.12 -1.85
CA GLY A 116 -13.01 -12.92 -0.40
C GLY A 116 -11.84 -12.08 0.11
N LYS A 117 -11.22 -11.28 -0.77
CA LYS A 117 -10.09 -10.41 -0.44
C LYS A 117 -10.50 -8.96 -0.36
N GLN A 118 -9.72 -8.15 0.38
CA GLN A 118 -9.85 -6.70 0.33
C GLN A 118 -9.31 -6.16 -0.99
N CYS A 119 -9.87 -5.05 -1.44
CA CYS A 119 -9.46 -4.41 -2.67
C CYS A 119 -9.25 -2.91 -2.50
N GLY A 120 -8.21 -2.39 -3.13
CA GLY A 120 -7.86 -0.99 -3.11
C GLY A 120 -7.62 -0.42 -4.50
N ILE A 121 -7.67 0.90 -4.58
CA ILE A 121 -7.16 1.65 -5.73
C ILE A 121 -6.04 2.57 -5.32
N ALA A 122 -5.08 2.77 -6.23
CA ALA A 122 -3.98 3.71 -6.06
C ALA A 122 -4.11 4.87 -7.05
N LEU A 123 -3.68 6.05 -6.60
CA LEU A 123 -3.60 7.27 -7.38
C LEU A 123 -2.15 7.74 -7.49
N HIS A 124 -1.68 7.92 -8.73
CA HIS A 124 -0.40 8.58 -9.02
C HIS A 124 -0.40 10.03 -8.48
N PRO A 125 0.75 10.65 -8.14
CA PRO A 125 0.80 12.03 -7.66
C PRO A 125 0.10 13.03 -8.58
N SER A 126 0.15 12.85 -9.90
CA SER A 126 -0.51 13.74 -10.88
C SER A 126 -1.99 13.47 -11.09
N THR A 127 -2.53 12.32 -10.62
CA THR A 127 -3.94 11.95 -10.80
C THR A 127 -4.78 12.59 -9.70
N PRO A 128 -5.83 13.36 -10.02
CA PRO A 128 -6.67 14.00 -9.02
C PRO A 128 -7.59 12.98 -8.32
N PHE A 129 -8.08 13.34 -7.10
CA PHE A 129 -8.94 12.47 -6.30
C PHE A 129 -10.23 12.07 -7.02
N GLU A 130 -10.75 12.93 -7.90
CA GLU A 130 -11.98 12.71 -8.66
C GLU A 130 -11.93 11.41 -9.49
N ALA A 131 -10.74 10.95 -9.86
CA ALA A 131 -10.56 9.67 -10.54
C ALA A 131 -10.92 8.45 -9.67
N ALA A 132 -10.91 8.60 -8.34
CA ALA A 132 -11.28 7.56 -7.39
C ALA A 132 -12.79 7.50 -7.11
N ILE A 133 -13.52 8.61 -7.29
CA ILE A 133 -14.94 8.73 -6.91
C ILE A 133 -15.82 7.60 -7.50
N PRO A 134 -15.67 7.18 -8.77
CA PRO A 134 -16.48 6.09 -9.34
C PRO A 134 -16.31 4.73 -8.64
N TYR A 135 -15.28 4.57 -7.81
CA TYR A 135 -14.92 3.31 -7.15
C TYR A 135 -15.01 3.39 -5.63
N ALA A 136 -15.33 4.56 -5.06
CA ALA A 136 -15.20 4.84 -3.63
C ALA A 136 -16.07 3.94 -2.73
N ASP A 137 -17.20 3.46 -3.23
CA ASP A 137 -18.09 2.50 -2.54
C ASP A 137 -17.70 1.04 -2.75
N MET A 138 -16.73 0.78 -3.64
CA MET A 138 -16.27 -0.55 -4.00
C MET A 138 -14.98 -0.96 -3.31
N ILE A 139 -14.27 -0.03 -2.66
CA ILE A 139 -12.92 -0.25 -2.12
C ILE A 139 -12.89 -0.35 -0.61
N ASP A 140 -11.90 -1.06 -0.10
CA ASP A 140 -11.54 -1.14 1.33
C ASP A 140 -10.34 -0.23 1.65
N LEU A 141 -9.60 0.23 0.61
CA LEU A 141 -8.39 1.01 0.73
C LEU A 141 -8.22 1.96 -0.48
N LEU A 142 -7.88 3.22 -0.21
CA LEU A 142 -7.41 4.20 -1.18
C LEU A 142 -5.96 4.56 -0.87
N LEU A 143 -5.05 4.22 -1.78
CA LEU A 143 -3.63 4.56 -1.71
C LEU A 143 -3.35 5.85 -2.49
N VAL A 144 -2.79 6.83 -1.82
CA VAL A 144 -2.24 8.04 -2.45
C VAL A 144 -0.72 7.90 -2.53
N MET A 145 -0.19 7.75 -3.73
CA MET A 145 1.26 7.80 -3.95
C MET A 145 1.78 9.19 -3.59
N THR A 146 2.75 9.24 -2.68
CA THR A 146 3.38 10.48 -2.20
C THR A 146 4.79 10.69 -2.79
N VAL A 147 5.16 9.84 -3.74
CA VAL A 147 6.30 9.96 -4.66
C VAL A 147 5.87 9.46 -6.05
N VAL A 148 6.66 9.72 -7.08
CA VAL A 148 6.46 9.05 -8.37
C VAL A 148 6.77 7.56 -8.21
N PRO A 149 5.83 6.65 -8.52
CA PRO A 149 6.04 5.21 -8.35
C PRO A 149 7.26 4.70 -9.12
N GLY A 150 7.98 3.70 -8.55
CA GLY A 150 9.08 3.03 -9.20
C GLY A 150 10.32 2.81 -8.31
N PHE A 151 10.71 3.77 -7.48
CA PHE A 151 11.91 3.67 -6.65
C PHE A 151 11.66 4.12 -5.22
N GLY A 152 12.31 3.46 -4.27
CA GLY A 152 12.33 3.88 -2.88
C GLY A 152 13.25 5.09 -2.62
N GLY A 153 13.11 5.74 -1.44
CA GLY A 153 14.02 6.80 -0.99
C GLY A 153 13.81 8.17 -1.66
N GLN A 154 12.72 8.36 -2.40
CA GLN A 154 12.39 9.65 -3.02
C GLN A 154 11.86 10.67 -1.99
N PRO A 155 11.98 11.99 -2.27
CA PRO A 155 11.43 13.02 -1.41
C PRO A 155 9.88 13.01 -1.44
N PHE A 156 9.28 13.24 -0.27
CA PHE A 156 7.83 13.33 -0.09
C PHE A 156 7.23 14.53 -0.86
N MET A 157 6.24 14.27 -1.70
CA MET A 157 5.58 15.27 -2.55
C MET A 157 4.37 15.90 -1.82
N GLU A 158 4.65 16.65 -0.74
CA GLU A 158 3.62 17.19 0.15
C GLU A 158 2.59 18.06 -0.59
N LYS A 159 3.08 19.04 -1.37
CA LYS A 159 2.22 20.05 -2.01
C LYS A 159 1.23 19.46 -3.01
N GLU A 160 1.66 18.42 -3.72
CA GLU A 160 0.88 17.78 -4.78
C GLU A 160 -0.11 16.76 -4.21
N THR A 161 0.23 16.11 -3.10
CA THR A 161 -0.48 14.90 -2.66
C THR A 161 -1.35 15.10 -1.43
N MET A 162 -0.99 16.01 -0.51
CA MET A 162 -1.77 16.22 0.71
C MET A 162 -3.16 16.84 0.45
N PRO A 163 -3.36 17.79 -0.48
CA PRO A 163 -4.70 18.26 -0.82
C PRO A 163 -5.61 17.13 -1.34
N LYS A 164 -5.05 16.20 -2.13
CA LYS A 164 -5.76 15.02 -2.65
C LYS A 164 -6.16 14.08 -1.50
N LEU A 165 -5.25 13.83 -0.56
CA LEU A 165 -5.51 12.97 0.59
C LEU A 165 -6.61 13.56 1.49
N ALA A 166 -6.57 14.88 1.74
CA ALA A 166 -7.61 15.59 2.49
C ALA A 166 -8.98 15.51 1.78
N ALA A 167 -9.01 15.71 0.45
CA ALA A 167 -10.24 15.57 -0.33
C ALA A 167 -10.82 14.15 -0.24
N ALA A 168 -9.96 13.12 -0.26
CA ALA A 168 -10.38 11.73 -0.11
C ALA A 168 -10.97 11.44 1.28
N ARG A 169 -10.38 11.99 2.34
CA ARG A 169 -10.91 11.93 3.71
C ARG A 169 -12.28 12.60 3.79
N ASP A 170 -12.37 13.82 3.31
CA ASP A 170 -13.60 14.62 3.40
C ASP A 170 -14.76 13.97 2.62
N TYR A 171 -14.45 13.41 1.44
CA TYR A 171 -15.41 12.65 0.65
C TYR A 171 -15.87 11.38 1.39
N ARG A 172 -14.92 10.58 1.92
CA ARG A 172 -15.21 9.38 2.70
C ARG A 172 -16.15 9.68 3.85
N ASP A 173 -15.83 10.71 4.63
CA ASP A 173 -16.57 11.07 5.85
C ASP A 173 -17.96 11.62 5.50
N ALA A 174 -18.06 12.46 4.47
CA ALA A 174 -19.34 13.02 4.00
C ALA A 174 -20.33 11.95 3.46
N HIS A 175 -19.79 10.84 2.92
CA HIS A 175 -20.61 9.76 2.35
C HIS A 175 -20.73 8.53 3.27
N GLY A 176 -20.19 8.59 4.51
CA GLY A 176 -20.23 7.48 5.47
C GLY A 176 -19.46 6.24 5.03
N LEU A 177 -18.52 6.39 4.11
CA LEU A 177 -17.67 5.32 3.61
C LEU A 177 -16.60 4.96 4.66
N LYS A 178 -15.98 3.77 4.52
CA LYS A 178 -15.06 3.23 5.55
C LYS A 178 -13.75 2.69 5.00
N TYR A 179 -13.33 3.15 3.83
CA TYR A 179 -12.03 2.72 3.29
C TYR A 179 -10.87 3.33 4.09
N HIS A 180 -9.79 2.59 4.16
CA HIS A 180 -8.51 3.08 4.68
C HIS A 180 -7.93 4.13 3.73
N LEU A 181 -7.21 5.11 4.29
CA LEU A 181 -6.41 6.05 3.54
C LEU A 181 -4.94 5.72 3.76
N GLU A 182 -4.31 5.26 2.71
CA GLU A 182 -2.91 4.84 2.70
C GLU A 182 -2.04 5.84 1.96
N VAL A 183 -0.81 6.00 2.42
CA VAL A 183 0.24 6.80 1.76
C VAL A 183 1.48 5.95 1.55
N ASP A 184 2.09 6.06 0.37
CA ASP A 184 3.32 5.38 0.01
C ASP A 184 4.29 6.31 -0.68
N GLY A 185 5.51 6.37 -0.12
CA GLY A 185 6.64 7.12 -0.63
C GLY A 185 7.10 8.27 0.26
N GLY A 186 8.37 8.25 0.65
CA GLY A 186 8.97 9.32 1.45
C GLY A 186 8.41 9.41 2.88
N ILE A 187 7.90 8.32 3.44
CA ILE A 187 7.31 8.27 4.77
C ILE A 187 8.40 8.03 5.82
N TYR A 188 8.60 9.04 6.67
CA TYR A 188 9.54 9.10 7.79
C TYR A 188 8.85 9.72 9.01
N THR A 189 9.51 9.76 10.14
CA THR A 189 8.98 10.33 11.39
C THR A 189 8.60 11.81 11.29
N ASN A 190 9.14 12.55 10.33
CA ASN A 190 8.81 13.96 10.08
C ASN A 190 7.72 14.15 9.01
N THR A 191 7.49 13.19 8.11
CA THR A 191 6.47 13.30 7.04
C THR A 191 5.19 12.54 7.38
N ALA A 192 5.26 11.44 8.12
CA ALA A 192 4.10 10.67 8.54
C ALA A 192 3.05 11.51 9.32
N PRO A 193 3.43 12.41 10.27
CA PRO A 193 2.46 13.30 10.91
C PRO A 193 1.72 14.21 9.95
N ILE A 194 2.38 14.69 8.89
CA ILE A 194 1.76 15.53 7.86
C ILE A 194 0.68 14.73 7.12
N ALA A 195 0.99 13.50 6.71
CA ALA A 195 0.02 12.63 6.06
C ALA A 195 -1.15 12.28 7.00
N LYS A 196 -0.87 11.98 8.29
CA LYS A 196 -1.91 11.73 9.31
C LYS A 196 -2.88 12.91 9.44
N GLN A 197 -2.39 14.13 9.54
CA GLN A 197 -3.21 15.35 9.65
C GLN A 197 -4.14 15.52 8.44
N ASN A 198 -3.74 15.01 7.27
CA ASN A 198 -4.53 15.03 6.04
C ASN A 198 -5.43 13.80 5.88
N GLY A 199 -5.46 12.86 6.85
CA GLY A 199 -6.42 11.76 6.91
C GLY A 199 -5.85 10.36 6.70
N ALA A 200 -4.54 10.21 6.45
CA ALA A 200 -3.91 8.89 6.36
C ALA A 200 -4.02 8.13 7.68
N ASN A 201 -4.28 6.84 7.58
CA ASN A 201 -4.19 5.90 8.70
C ASN A 201 -3.30 4.68 8.40
N LEU A 202 -2.91 4.46 7.14
CA LEU A 202 -1.92 3.46 6.75
C LEU A 202 -0.69 4.15 6.15
N PHE A 203 0.50 3.80 6.67
CA PHE A 203 1.76 4.48 6.35
C PHE A 203 2.78 3.48 5.84
N VAL A 204 3.00 3.46 4.53
CA VAL A 204 3.99 2.56 3.92
C VAL A 204 5.39 3.11 4.13
N CYS A 205 6.23 2.32 4.80
CA CYS A 205 7.58 2.68 5.21
C CYS A 205 8.60 1.70 4.64
N GLY A 206 9.41 2.13 3.68
CA GLY A 206 10.50 1.32 3.12
C GLY A 206 11.81 1.52 3.88
N THR A 207 12.63 2.43 3.38
CA THR A 207 13.97 2.74 3.93
C THR A 207 13.94 3.26 5.36
N SER A 208 12.86 3.91 5.78
CA SER A 208 12.70 4.37 7.18
C SER A 208 12.50 3.21 8.17
N PHE A 209 12.07 2.03 7.70
CA PHE A 209 11.94 0.84 8.54
C PHE A 209 13.12 -0.13 8.38
N PHE A 210 13.49 -0.51 7.14
CA PHE A 210 14.54 -1.51 6.88
C PHE A 210 15.97 -0.94 6.84
N GLY A 211 16.14 0.39 6.73
CA GLY A 211 17.45 1.05 6.70
C GLY A 211 18.15 1.12 8.07
N PRO A 212 17.45 1.43 9.16
CA PRO A 212 18.06 1.43 10.49
C PRO A 212 18.53 0.03 10.92
N PRO A 213 19.60 -0.05 11.76
CA PRO A 213 20.12 -1.35 12.22
C PRO A 213 19.17 -2.11 13.15
N ASP A 214 18.26 -1.42 13.83
CA ASP A 214 17.25 -1.99 14.74
C ASP A 214 15.84 -1.61 14.28
N THR A 215 15.14 -2.58 13.70
CA THR A 215 13.77 -2.41 13.21
C THR A 215 12.74 -2.21 14.32
N LYS A 216 13.01 -2.65 15.55
CA LYS A 216 12.11 -2.41 16.70
C LYS A 216 12.13 -0.94 17.11
N VAL A 217 13.33 -0.34 17.12
CA VAL A 217 13.48 1.10 17.39
C VAL A 217 12.81 1.90 16.27
N ALA A 218 13.09 1.56 15.01
CA ALA A 218 12.47 2.21 13.86
C ALA A 218 10.93 2.15 13.92
N MET A 219 10.37 0.96 14.24
CA MET A 219 8.92 0.78 14.40
C MET A 219 8.36 1.66 15.52
N ALA A 220 9.03 1.69 16.68
CA ALA A 220 8.58 2.49 17.82
C ALA A 220 8.56 3.99 17.48
N GLU A 221 9.60 4.50 16.82
CA GLU A 221 9.69 5.90 16.41
C GLU A 221 8.65 6.28 15.36
N LEU A 222 8.45 5.42 14.34
CA LEU A 222 7.41 5.62 13.31
C LEU A 222 6.01 5.59 13.93
N ALA A 223 5.72 4.60 14.79
CA ALA A 223 4.43 4.51 15.47
C ALA A 223 4.16 5.71 16.37
N ALA A 224 5.17 6.16 17.12
CA ALA A 224 5.05 7.36 17.97
C ALA A 224 4.77 8.63 17.15
N SER A 225 5.30 8.73 15.93
CA SER A 225 5.09 9.90 15.06
C SER A 225 3.65 10.03 14.57
N VAL A 226 2.89 8.92 14.56
CA VAL A 226 1.49 8.87 14.11
C VAL A 226 0.51 8.47 15.23
N ALA A 227 0.92 8.52 16.48
CA ALA A 227 0.09 8.22 17.65
C ALA A 227 -1.03 9.26 17.92
#